data_04b20312c7ee0657f80ed614d8f89ce7
#
_entry.id   04b20312c7ee0657f80ed614d8f89ce7
#
_cell.length_a   1.000
_cell.length_b   1.000
_cell.length_c   1.000
_cell.angle_alpha   90.00
_cell.angle_beta   90.00
_cell.angle_gamma   90.00
#
_symmetry.space_group_name_H-M   'P 1'
#
loop_
_entity.id
_entity.type
_entity.pdbx_description
1 polymer ?
#
loop_
_entity_poly.entity_id
_entity_poly.type
_entity_poly.pdbx_seq_one_letter_code
_entity_poly.pdbx_strand_id
1 'polypeptide(L)'
;MKKPVLVVMAAGMGSRYGGLKQIDPVDKEGHIIMDFSIYDAVQAGFQKVVFIIKKENEADFRSAIGDRLSNQLEVSYVFQDLHNIPEGYEVPEGRVKPWGTGHAVLSCINEIDGPFVVINADDYYGSHAFKMAYDFLTSEEKDEDVYHYMMVGYRLENTLTENGHVARGVCVTDEEGHLIKINERTHIEKHDGGTAYTEDDGKTWTMLPEGSVVSMNMWGFSNSILK
;
A
#
# COMPACT_ATOMS: atom_id res chain seq x y z
N MET A 1 -16.07 -15.85 10.64
CA MET A 1 -14.86 -15.39 9.93
C MET A 1 -14.27 -14.22 10.70
N LYS A 2 -12.93 -14.08 10.83
CA LYS A 2 -12.31 -12.89 11.44
C LYS A 2 -12.48 -11.69 10.53
N LYS A 3 -12.69 -10.50 11.10
CA LYS A 3 -12.83 -9.27 10.32
C LYS A 3 -11.51 -8.86 9.70
N PRO A 4 -11.53 -8.30 8.47
CA PRO A 4 -10.33 -7.81 7.83
C PRO A 4 -9.66 -6.67 8.62
N VAL A 5 -8.33 -6.64 8.58
CA VAL A 5 -7.49 -5.61 9.21
C VAL A 5 -6.93 -4.70 8.12
N LEU A 6 -6.91 -3.39 8.37
CA LEU A 6 -6.18 -2.44 7.55
C LEU A 6 -4.73 -2.38 8.01
N VAL A 7 -3.78 -2.54 7.10
CA VAL A 7 -2.34 -2.40 7.35
C VAL A 7 -1.81 -1.21 6.55
N VAL A 8 -1.16 -0.28 7.23
CA VAL A 8 -0.63 0.94 6.62
C VAL A 8 0.89 0.93 6.70
N MET A 9 1.55 0.91 5.55
CA MET A 9 3.01 0.96 5.46
C MET A 9 3.51 2.39 5.58
N ALA A 10 4.03 2.75 6.75
CA ALA A 10 4.51 4.09 7.07
C ALA A 10 5.99 4.12 7.54
N ALA A 11 6.72 3.01 7.38
CA ALA A 11 8.15 2.93 7.71
C ALA A 11 9.07 3.52 6.62
N GLY A 12 8.52 3.93 5.47
CA GLY A 12 9.25 4.52 4.35
C GLY A 12 9.98 5.80 4.76
N MET A 13 11.22 5.95 4.27
CA MET A 13 12.01 7.17 4.50
C MET A 13 11.52 8.27 3.55
N GLY A 14 10.73 9.20 4.04
CA GLY A 14 10.49 10.49 3.37
C GLY A 14 11.76 11.35 3.32
N SER A 15 12.83 10.79 2.74
CA SER A 15 14.20 11.30 2.83
C SER A 15 14.44 12.67 2.17
N ARG A 16 13.45 13.24 1.49
CA ARG A 16 13.62 14.51 0.74
C ARG A 16 13.26 15.76 1.55
N TYR A 17 12.60 15.62 2.72
CA TYR A 17 12.02 16.76 3.46
C TYR A 17 12.44 16.88 4.92
N GLY A 18 13.35 16.03 5.43
CA GLY A 18 13.87 16.12 6.81
C GLY A 18 12.86 15.86 7.92
N GLY A 19 11.63 15.38 7.59
CA GLY A 19 10.56 15.07 8.53
C GLY A 19 9.74 13.86 8.09
N LEU A 20 8.72 13.50 8.87
CA LEU A 20 7.77 12.43 8.57
C LEU A 20 6.72 12.94 7.58
N LYS A 21 7.02 12.89 6.29
CA LYS A 21 6.09 13.31 5.21
C LYS A 21 4.68 12.71 5.34
N GLN A 22 4.57 11.53 5.93
CA GLN A 22 3.30 10.81 6.08
C GLN A 22 2.32 11.48 7.04
N ILE A 23 2.80 12.38 7.91
CA ILE A 23 1.98 13.13 8.85
C ILE A 23 1.93 14.64 8.56
N ASP A 24 2.41 15.08 7.39
CA ASP A 24 2.27 16.46 6.96
C ASP A 24 0.82 16.76 6.57
N PRO A 25 0.22 17.85 7.06
CA PRO A 25 -1.14 18.24 6.72
C PRO A 25 -1.30 18.53 5.23
N VAL A 26 -2.41 18.05 4.65
CA VAL A 26 -2.78 18.28 3.24
C VAL A 26 -3.87 19.36 3.09
N ASP A 27 -4.49 19.79 4.19
CA ASP A 27 -5.49 20.84 4.20
C ASP A 27 -5.33 21.82 5.40
N LYS A 28 -6.20 22.85 5.44
CA LYS A 28 -6.16 23.88 6.49
C LYS A 28 -6.69 23.41 7.85
N GLU A 29 -7.45 22.34 7.86
CA GLU A 29 -8.01 21.68 9.03
C GLU A 29 -6.99 20.76 9.72
N GLY A 30 -5.84 20.53 9.07
CA GLY A 30 -4.75 19.71 9.60
C GLY A 30 -4.89 18.22 9.32
N HIS A 31 -5.75 17.83 8.37
CA HIS A 31 -5.86 16.44 7.96
C HIS A 31 -4.62 16.01 7.16
N ILE A 32 -4.21 14.77 7.40
CA ILE A 32 -3.17 14.10 6.62
C ILE A 32 -3.78 13.14 5.62
N ILE A 33 -3.03 12.72 4.60
CA ILE A 33 -3.58 11.87 3.54
C ILE A 33 -4.13 10.54 4.08
N MET A 34 -3.52 9.98 5.12
CA MET A 34 -3.99 8.77 5.79
C MET A 34 -5.35 8.92 6.46
N ASP A 35 -5.74 10.12 6.92
CA ASP A 35 -7.05 10.33 7.56
C ASP A 35 -8.18 9.97 6.61
N PHE A 36 -8.04 10.32 5.33
CA PHE A 36 -9.03 9.99 4.30
C PHE A 36 -9.09 8.48 4.03
N SER A 37 -7.92 7.83 3.92
CA SER A 37 -7.86 6.37 3.73
C SER A 37 -8.46 5.61 4.92
N ILE A 38 -8.20 6.05 6.13
CA ILE A 38 -8.73 5.42 7.34
C ILE A 38 -10.23 5.65 7.46
N TYR A 39 -10.70 6.88 7.17
CA TYR A 39 -12.13 7.17 7.12
C TYR A 39 -12.85 6.25 6.15
N ASP A 40 -12.36 6.13 4.92
CA ASP A 40 -12.94 5.27 3.89
C ASP A 40 -12.92 3.79 4.31
N ALA A 41 -11.85 3.33 4.96
CA ALA A 41 -11.76 1.97 5.49
C ALA A 41 -12.79 1.71 6.60
N VAL A 42 -12.98 2.65 7.54
CA VAL A 42 -14.02 2.55 8.59
C VAL A 42 -15.40 2.46 7.95
N GLN A 43 -15.71 3.29 6.96
CA GLN A 43 -16.99 3.24 6.24
C GLN A 43 -17.18 1.92 5.49
N ALA A 44 -16.11 1.29 5.00
CA ALA A 44 -16.15 -0.03 4.38
C ALA A 44 -16.38 -1.19 5.38
N GLY A 45 -16.12 -0.97 6.68
CA GLY A 45 -16.34 -1.95 7.74
C GLY A 45 -15.10 -2.43 8.48
N PHE A 46 -13.90 -1.92 8.17
CA PHE A 46 -12.68 -2.21 8.92
C PHE A 46 -12.79 -1.68 10.35
N GLN A 47 -12.32 -2.47 11.32
CA GLN A 47 -12.42 -2.14 12.75
C GLN A 47 -11.06 -2.11 13.45
N LYS A 48 -9.98 -2.49 12.74
CA LYS A 48 -8.61 -2.46 13.24
C LYS A 48 -7.69 -1.91 12.16
N VAL A 49 -6.75 -1.05 12.58
CA VAL A 49 -5.62 -0.61 11.76
C VAL A 49 -4.30 -0.99 12.45
N VAL A 50 -3.35 -1.47 11.63
CA VAL A 50 -1.97 -1.74 12.05
C VAL A 50 -1.06 -0.83 11.26
N PHE A 51 -0.34 0.04 11.95
CA PHE A 51 0.68 0.89 11.34
C PHE A 51 2.04 0.21 11.40
N ILE A 52 2.66 0.01 10.24
CA ILE A 52 4.05 -0.41 10.15
C ILE A 52 4.91 0.84 10.11
N ILE A 53 5.64 1.09 11.17
CA ILE A 53 6.47 2.28 11.35
C ILE A 53 7.91 1.89 11.75
N LYS A 54 8.79 2.87 11.80
CA LYS A 54 10.06 2.73 12.49
C LYS A 54 9.87 3.01 13.98
N LYS A 55 10.62 2.31 14.84
CA LYS A 55 10.52 2.47 16.31
C LYS A 55 10.78 3.91 16.75
N GLU A 56 11.74 4.57 16.12
CA GLU A 56 12.08 5.97 16.41
C GLU A 56 10.92 6.96 16.16
N ASN A 57 9.96 6.61 15.28
CA ASN A 57 8.85 7.46 14.91
C ASN A 57 7.57 7.19 15.73
N GLU A 58 7.61 6.27 16.69
CA GLU A 58 6.40 5.84 17.42
C GLU A 58 5.72 6.99 18.15
N ALA A 59 6.49 7.82 18.84
CA ALA A 59 5.92 8.93 19.63
C ALA A 59 5.19 9.95 18.72
N ASP A 60 5.80 10.32 17.60
CA ASP A 60 5.23 11.26 16.64
C ASP A 60 3.96 10.70 15.98
N PHE A 61 3.98 9.41 15.60
CA PHE A 61 2.81 8.74 15.05
C PHE A 61 1.66 8.63 16.06
N ARG A 62 1.93 8.28 17.30
CA ARG A 62 0.88 8.22 18.35
C ARG A 62 0.25 9.57 18.58
N SER A 63 1.06 10.64 18.66
CA SER A 63 0.58 11.99 18.84
C SER A 63 -0.23 12.50 17.66
N ALA A 64 0.23 12.23 16.43
CA ALA A 64 -0.41 12.74 15.22
C ALA A 64 -1.70 12.00 14.85
N ILE A 65 -1.77 10.69 15.11
CA ILE A 65 -2.82 9.81 14.59
C ILE A 65 -3.53 9.03 15.69
N GLY A 66 -2.79 8.44 16.64
CA GLY A 66 -3.30 7.44 17.55
C GLY A 66 -4.47 7.92 18.40
N ASP A 67 -4.34 9.09 19.00
CA ASP A 67 -5.36 9.65 19.90
C ASP A 67 -6.66 10.04 19.16
N ARG A 68 -6.57 10.42 17.89
CA ARG A 68 -7.73 10.77 17.06
C ARG A 68 -8.53 9.55 16.60
N LEU A 69 -7.85 8.43 16.37
CA LEU A 69 -8.46 7.22 15.81
C LEU A 69 -8.95 6.23 16.86
N SER A 70 -8.43 6.27 18.08
CA SER A 70 -8.73 5.30 19.15
C SER A 70 -10.21 5.17 19.50
N ASN A 71 -11.02 6.21 19.20
CA ASN A 71 -12.46 6.21 19.40
C ASN A 71 -13.25 5.60 18.23
N GLN A 72 -12.61 5.32 17.09
CA GLN A 72 -13.25 4.85 15.86
C GLN A 72 -12.90 3.40 15.52
N LEU A 73 -11.67 2.99 15.80
CA LEU A 73 -11.17 1.64 15.52
C LEU A 73 -10.01 1.28 16.45
N GLU A 74 -9.71 -0.02 16.53
CA GLU A 74 -8.53 -0.51 17.25
C GLU A 74 -7.25 -0.11 16.49
N VAL A 75 -6.27 0.46 17.20
CA VAL A 75 -5.00 0.90 16.62
C VAL A 75 -3.84 0.12 17.21
N SER A 76 -3.04 -0.50 16.35
CA SER A 76 -1.81 -1.21 16.72
C SER A 76 -0.61 -0.69 15.93
N TYR A 77 0.58 -0.86 16.48
CA TYR A 77 1.84 -0.46 15.86
C TYR A 77 2.78 -1.64 15.77
N VAL A 78 3.37 -1.82 14.59
CA VAL A 78 4.40 -2.83 14.31
C VAL A 78 5.64 -2.12 13.81
N PHE A 79 6.81 -2.63 14.18
CA PHE A 79 8.08 -2.00 13.85
C PHE A 79 8.81 -2.80 12.78
N GLN A 80 9.10 -2.16 11.66
CA GLN A 80 9.98 -2.73 10.65
C GLN A 80 11.44 -2.51 11.07
N ASP A 81 12.08 -3.56 11.60
CA ASP A 81 13.48 -3.55 12.04
C ASP A 81 14.35 -4.33 11.04
N LEU A 82 15.51 -3.76 10.68
CA LEU A 82 16.47 -4.39 9.76
C LEU A 82 16.97 -5.76 10.24
N HIS A 83 17.03 -5.97 11.55
CA HIS A 83 17.54 -7.19 12.17
C HIS A 83 16.47 -8.24 12.40
N ASN A 84 15.19 -7.89 12.20
CA ASN A 84 14.09 -8.84 12.31
C ASN A 84 13.92 -9.59 10.97
N ILE A 85 14.87 -10.47 10.68
CA ILE A 85 14.94 -11.28 9.45
C ILE A 85 14.89 -12.78 9.82
N PRO A 86 14.48 -13.66 8.87
CA PRO A 86 14.44 -15.09 9.10
C PRO A 86 15.81 -15.66 9.51
N GLU A 87 15.78 -16.76 10.26
CA GLU A 87 16.98 -17.48 10.67
C GLU A 87 17.83 -17.89 9.46
N GLY A 88 19.15 -17.76 9.58
CA GLY A 88 20.10 -18.08 8.50
C GLY A 88 20.41 -16.92 7.55
N TYR A 89 19.80 -15.75 7.74
CA TYR A 89 20.14 -14.54 6.99
C TYR A 89 20.86 -13.53 7.87
N GLU A 90 21.72 -12.73 7.27
CA GLU A 90 22.45 -11.65 7.92
C GLU A 90 22.19 -10.30 7.24
N VAL A 91 22.21 -9.23 8.04
CA VAL A 91 22.12 -7.87 7.50
C VAL A 91 23.46 -7.51 6.86
N PRO A 92 23.54 -7.17 5.57
CA PRO A 92 24.77 -6.76 4.93
C PRO A 92 25.40 -5.55 5.64
N GLU A 93 26.71 -5.56 5.76
CA GLU A 93 27.47 -4.46 6.36
C GLU A 93 27.12 -3.11 5.69
N GLY A 94 26.88 -2.07 6.51
CA GLY A 94 26.54 -0.74 6.03
C GLY A 94 25.09 -0.57 5.50
N ARG A 95 24.24 -1.60 5.57
CA ARG A 95 22.84 -1.45 5.17
C ARG A 95 22.07 -0.60 6.20
N VAL A 96 21.52 0.52 5.73
CA VAL A 96 20.66 1.42 6.53
C VAL A 96 19.23 1.51 5.99
N LYS A 97 19.02 1.11 4.74
CA LYS A 97 17.68 1.13 4.12
C LYS A 97 16.88 -0.07 4.60
N PRO A 98 15.57 0.12 4.92
CA PRO A 98 14.69 -0.99 5.25
C PRO A 98 14.65 -2.02 4.09
N TRP A 99 14.31 -3.26 4.43
CA TRP A 99 13.96 -4.27 3.44
C TRP A 99 12.67 -3.85 2.73
N GLY A 100 12.36 -4.42 1.60
CA GLY A 100 11.18 -4.03 0.82
C GLY A 100 9.82 -4.20 1.53
N THR A 101 8.73 -3.97 0.78
CA THR A 101 7.35 -4.03 1.27
C THR A 101 6.95 -5.41 1.80
N GLY A 102 7.46 -6.50 1.20
CA GLY A 102 7.23 -7.86 1.70
C GLY A 102 7.72 -8.05 3.14
N HIS A 103 8.89 -7.51 3.49
CA HIS A 103 9.39 -7.55 4.87
C HIS A 103 8.56 -6.68 5.82
N ALA A 104 8.06 -5.53 5.34
CA ALA A 104 7.14 -4.70 6.12
C ALA A 104 5.90 -5.52 6.51
N VAL A 105 5.28 -6.20 5.55
CA VAL A 105 4.13 -7.08 5.78
C VAL A 105 4.48 -8.24 6.72
N LEU A 106 5.63 -8.89 6.53
CA LEU A 106 6.09 -9.97 7.41
C LEU A 106 6.26 -9.51 8.88
N SER A 107 6.60 -8.26 9.11
CA SER A 107 6.69 -7.71 10.47
C SER A 107 5.37 -7.77 11.24
N CYS A 108 4.23 -7.94 10.55
CA CYS A 108 2.90 -8.05 11.15
C CYS A 108 2.53 -9.49 11.59
N ILE A 109 3.41 -10.48 11.44
CA ILE A 109 3.10 -11.92 11.65
C ILE A 109 2.48 -12.23 13.02
N ASN A 110 2.87 -11.50 14.07
CA ASN A 110 2.36 -11.70 15.43
C ASN A 110 1.14 -10.81 15.76
N GLU A 111 0.76 -9.89 14.87
CA GLU A 111 -0.30 -8.91 15.10
C GLU A 111 -1.55 -9.22 14.28
N ILE A 112 -1.40 -9.95 13.16
CA ILE A 112 -2.48 -10.25 12.22
C ILE A 112 -2.74 -11.75 12.20
N ASP A 113 -3.96 -12.14 12.53
CA ASP A 113 -4.40 -13.53 12.59
C ASP A 113 -5.60 -13.83 11.67
N GLY A 114 -5.97 -12.88 10.81
CA GLY A 114 -7.08 -12.94 9.85
C GLY A 114 -6.73 -12.32 8.50
N PRO A 115 -7.73 -12.12 7.62
CA PRO A 115 -7.52 -11.42 6.35
C PRO A 115 -7.14 -9.95 6.59
N PHE A 116 -6.42 -9.35 5.65
CA PHE A 116 -5.98 -7.96 5.77
C PHE A 116 -5.75 -7.31 4.41
N VAL A 117 -5.84 -5.98 4.40
CA VAL A 117 -5.45 -5.11 3.26
C VAL A 117 -4.21 -4.33 3.63
N VAL A 118 -3.29 -4.21 2.70
CA VAL A 118 -2.06 -3.39 2.82
C VAL A 118 -2.17 -2.19 1.90
N ILE A 119 -1.84 -1.01 2.42
CA ILE A 119 -1.75 0.25 1.67
C ILE A 119 -0.48 1.02 2.02
N ASN A 120 -0.09 1.95 1.15
CA ASN A 120 0.91 2.97 1.45
C ASN A 120 0.29 4.09 2.31
N ALA A 121 1.10 4.70 3.16
CA ALA A 121 0.66 5.79 4.03
C ALA A 121 0.49 7.14 3.30
N ASP A 122 1.10 7.30 2.14
CA ASP A 122 1.19 8.55 1.38
C ASP A 122 0.42 8.56 0.06
N ASP A 123 -0.41 7.53 -0.17
CA ASP A 123 -1.31 7.43 -1.33
C ASP A 123 -2.78 7.58 -0.93
N TYR A 124 -3.59 8.15 -1.82
CA TYR A 124 -5.05 8.20 -1.71
C TYR A 124 -5.70 7.15 -2.62
N TYR A 125 -6.54 6.31 -2.05
CA TYR A 125 -7.09 5.13 -2.72
C TYR A 125 -8.55 5.26 -3.14
N GLY A 126 -9.33 6.12 -2.46
CA GLY A 126 -10.76 6.32 -2.69
C GLY A 126 -11.64 5.26 -2.02
N SER A 127 -12.85 5.67 -1.62
CA SER A 127 -13.77 4.85 -0.82
C SER A 127 -14.18 3.54 -1.50
N HIS A 128 -14.33 3.56 -2.82
CA HIS A 128 -14.73 2.36 -3.57
C HIS A 128 -13.70 1.23 -3.47
N ALA A 129 -12.41 1.57 -3.45
CA ALA A 129 -11.32 0.60 -3.31
C ALA A 129 -11.39 -0.17 -1.97
N PHE A 130 -11.63 0.54 -0.87
CA PHE A 130 -11.79 -0.08 0.45
C PHE A 130 -13.02 -0.97 0.52
N LYS A 131 -14.14 -0.55 -0.07
CA LYS A 131 -15.36 -1.37 -0.14
C LYS A 131 -15.12 -2.67 -0.91
N MET A 132 -14.51 -2.59 -2.11
CA MET A 132 -14.17 -3.77 -2.91
C MET A 132 -13.26 -4.73 -2.16
N ALA A 133 -12.22 -4.19 -1.50
CA ALA A 133 -11.28 -4.99 -0.74
C ALA A 133 -11.95 -5.68 0.47
N TYR A 134 -12.79 -4.96 1.20
CA TYR A 134 -13.53 -5.51 2.33
C TYR A 134 -14.48 -6.64 1.88
N ASP A 135 -15.25 -6.43 0.82
CA ASP A 135 -16.19 -7.41 0.28
C ASP A 135 -15.47 -8.68 -0.17
N PHE A 136 -14.36 -8.53 -0.90
CA PHE A 136 -13.54 -9.67 -1.31
C PHE A 136 -13.00 -10.47 -0.11
N LEU A 137 -12.46 -9.79 0.89
CA LEU A 137 -11.85 -10.45 2.06
C LEU A 137 -12.88 -11.10 2.97
N THR A 138 -14.15 -10.67 2.93
CA THR A 138 -15.26 -11.23 3.71
C THR A 138 -16.13 -12.19 2.92
N SER A 139 -15.89 -12.38 1.61
CA SER A 139 -16.65 -13.33 0.79
C SER A 139 -16.49 -14.77 1.32
N GLU A 140 -17.58 -15.53 1.28
CA GLU A 140 -17.63 -16.93 1.72
C GLU A 140 -17.16 -17.91 0.62
N GLU A 141 -17.24 -17.49 -0.64
CA GLU A 141 -16.83 -18.29 -1.80
C GLU A 141 -15.30 -18.30 -1.92
N LYS A 142 -14.68 -19.32 -1.31
CA LYS A 142 -13.23 -19.56 -1.42
C LYS A 142 -13.01 -21.04 -1.68
N ASP A 143 -12.31 -21.33 -2.75
CA ASP A 143 -11.73 -22.64 -2.98
C ASP A 143 -10.62 -22.87 -1.93
N GLU A 144 -10.74 -23.95 -1.15
CA GLU A 144 -9.78 -24.26 -0.09
C GLU A 144 -8.41 -24.72 -0.63
N ASP A 145 -8.36 -25.12 -1.89
CA ASP A 145 -7.15 -25.66 -2.53
C ASP A 145 -6.22 -24.56 -3.10
N VAL A 146 -6.67 -23.28 -3.12
CA VAL A 146 -5.88 -22.16 -3.64
C VAL A 146 -5.84 -20.97 -2.69
N TYR A 147 -4.75 -20.19 -2.77
CA TYR A 147 -4.64 -18.93 -2.05
C TYR A 147 -5.38 -17.84 -2.79
N HIS A 148 -6.39 -17.24 -2.14
CA HIS A 148 -7.14 -16.11 -2.69
C HIS A 148 -6.56 -14.80 -2.20
N TYR A 149 -5.84 -14.12 -3.08
CA TYR A 149 -5.30 -12.78 -2.87
C TYR A 149 -5.89 -11.83 -3.90
N MET A 150 -5.93 -10.55 -3.58
CA MET A 150 -6.41 -9.53 -4.49
C MET A 150 -5.47 -8.34 -4.56
N MET A 151 -5.55 -7.61 -5.65
CA MET A 151 -4.99 -6.28 -5.81
C MET A 151 -6.08 -5.36 -6.36
N VAL A 152 -6.20 -4.16 -5.82
CA VAL A 152 -7.06 -3.14 -6.42
C VAL A 152 -6.34 -2.55 -7.63
N GLY A 153 -6.88 -2.78 -8.81
CA GLY A 153 -6.40 -2.21 -10.07
C GLY A 153 -7.01 -0.84 -10.33
N TYR A 154 -6.17 0.11 -10.70
CA TYR A 154 -6.57 1.48 -11.04
C TYR A 154 -6.41 1.72 -12.53
N ARG A 155 -7.30 2.52 -13.13
CA ARG A 155 -7.07 2.99 -14.48
C ARG A 155 -5.91 3.96 -14.49
N LEU A 156 -4.92 3.70 -15.34
CA LEU A 156 -3.69 4.49 -15.40
C LEU A 156 -3.95 5.99 -15.53
N GLU A 157 -4.91 6.36 -16.37
CA GLU A 157 -5.27 7.74 -16.66
C GLU A 157 -5.67 8.52 -15.39
N ASN A 158 -6.27 7.84 -14.40
CA ASN A 158 -6.69 8.43 -13.14
C ASN A 158 -5.55 8.55 -12.10
N THR A 159 -4.36 8.04 -12.41
CA THR A 159 -3.20 8.03 -11.51
C THR A 159 -2.04 8.89 -11.99
N LEU A 160 -2.22 9.59 -13.10
CA LEU A 160 -1.23 10.50 -13.67
C LEU A 160 -1.20 11.84 -12.94
N THR A 161 -0.10 12.55 -13.08
CA THR A 161 0.07 13.93 -12.60
C THR A 161 0.18 14.90 -13.78
N GLU A 162 -0.20 16.16 -13.56
CA GLU A 162 0.06 17.25 -14.52
C GLU A 162 1.52 17.74 -14.45
N ASN A 163 2.24 17.42 -13.38
CA ASN A 163 3.59 17.90 -13.13
C ASN A 163 4.57 16.72 -12.98
N GLY A 164 5.26 16.37 -14.06
CA GLY A 164 6.27 15.33 -14.08
C GLY A 164 5.70 13.95 -14.40
N HIS A 165 6.39 12.90 -13.92
CA HIS A 165 6.07 11.51 -14.20
C HIS A 165 5.66 10.75 -12.94
N VAL A 166 5.05 9.57 -13.13
CA VAL A 166 4.71 8.63 -12.08
C VAL A 166 5.41 7.29 -12.29
N ALA A 167 5.63 6.55 -11.20
CA ALA A 167 6.02 5.14 -11.25
C ALA A 167 4.82 4.27 -10.93
N ARG A 168 4.54 3.22 -11.73
CA ARG A 168 3.41 2.31 -11.53
C ARG A 168 3.76 0.89 -11.96
N GLY A 169 3.20 -0.08 -11.25
CA GLY A 169 3.15 -1.46 -11.71
C GLY A 169 2.07 -1.64 -12.77
N VAL A 170 2.45 -1.68 -14.04
CA VAL A 170 1.51 -1.91 -15.14
C VAL A 170 1.12 -3.37 -15.17
N CYS A 171 -0.18 -3.66 -15.04
CA CYS A 171 -0.75 -4.98 -14.89
C CYS A 171 -1.18 -5.58 -16.23
N VAL A 172 -1.02 -6.88 -16.35
CA VAL A 172 -1.65 -7.70 -17.39
C VAL A 172 -2.57 -8.68 -16.68
N THR A 173 -3.84 -8.72 -17.09
CA THR A 173 -4.85 -9.63 -16.55
C THR A 173 -5.39 -10.54 -17.64
N ASP A 174 -5.94 -11.69 -17.24
CA ASP A 174 -6.75 -12.53 -18.12
C ASP A 174 -8.19 -11.99 -18.25
N GLU A 175 -9.06 -12.74 -18.95
CA GLU A 175 -10.45 -12.37 -19.20
C GLU A 175 -11.31 -12.43 -17.93
N GLU A 176 -10.92 -13.23 -16.94
CA GLU A 176 -11.56 -13.33 -15.62
C GLU A 176 -11.06 -12.26 -14.62
N GLY A 177 -10.05 -11.46 -15.01
CA GLY A 177 -9.47 -10.42 -14.17
C GLY A 177 -8.36 -10.90 -13.24
N HIS A 178 -7.84 -12.12 -13.39
CA HIS A 178 -6.70 -12.59 -12.61
C HIS A 178 -5.41 -11.89 -13.09
N LEU A 179 -4.58 -11.49 -12.13
CA LEU A 179 -3.29 -10.87 -12.41
C LEU A 179 -2.29 -11.91 -12.95
N ILE A 180 -1.92 -11.77 -14.23
CA ILE A 180 -0.93 -12.65 -14.89
C ILE A 180 0.47 -12.10 -14.77
N LYS A 181 0.62 -10.77 -14.85
CA LYS A 181 1.91 -10.11 -14.81
C LYS A 181 1.78 -8.68 -14.32
N ILE A 182 2.80 -8.22 -13.61
CA ILE A 182 3.00 -6.82 -13.24
C ILE A 182 4.39 -6.38 -13.68
N ASN A 183 4.47 -5.25 -14.39
CA ASN A 183 5.72 -4.67 -14.85
C ASN A 183 5.88 -3.29 -14.22
N GLU A 184 6.88 -3.13 -13.36
CA GLU A 184 7.20 -1.83 -12.82
C GLU A 184 7.73 -0.91 -13.91
N ARG A 185 7.08 0.25 -14.07
CA ARG A 185 7.51 1.33 -14.97
C ARG A 185 7.77 2.56 -14.13
N THR A 186 9.01 2.96 -14.05
CA THR A 186 9.46 4.02 -13.13
C THR A 186 9.25 5.42 -13.69
N HIS A 187 8.97 5.54 -15.00
CA HIS A 187 8.75 6.81 -15.65
C HIS A 187 7.59 6.70 -16.66
N ILE A 188 6.41 7.06 -16.21
CA ILE A 188 5.18 7.14 -17.03
C ILE A 188 4.68 8.56 -17.00
N GLU A 189 4.35 9.13 -18.16
CA GLU A 189 3.77 10.48 -18.26
C GLU A 189 2.82 10.62 -19.44
N LYS A 190 2.10 11.73 -19.49
CA LYS A 190 1.33 12.13 -20.68
C LYS A 190 2.29 12.41 -21.82
N HIS A 191 2.06 11.83 -22.97
CA HIS A 191 2.86 11.97 -24.19
C HIS A 191 1.95 12.20 -25.38
N ASP A 192 2.49 12.65 -26.50
CA ASP A 192 1.71 12.94 -27.71
C ASP A 192 0.82 11.76 -28.11
N GLY A 193 -0.49 11.98 -28.04
CA GLY A 193 -1.50 10.98 -28.40
C GLY A 193 -1.88 9.99 -27.30
N GLY A 194 -1.43 10.14 -26.04
CA GLY A 194 -1.86 9.27 -24.94
C GLY A 194 -0.94 9.26 -23.74
N THR A 195 -0.70 8.09 -23.19
CA THR A 195 0.22 7.85 -22.07
C THR A 195 1.35 6.94 -22.52
N ALA A 196 2.58 7.26 -22.17
CA ALA A 196 3.74 6.47 -22.53
C ALA A 196 4.72 6.31 -21.35
N TYR A 197 5.60 5.35 -21.45
CA TYR A 197 6.72 5.17 -20.52
C TYR A 197 8.05 5.16 -21.26
N THR A 198 9.10 5.49 -20.52
CA THR A 198 10.50 5.36 -20.96
C THR A 198 11.31 4.55 -19.95
N GLU A 199 12.33 3.85 -20.44
CA GLU A 199 13.30 3.10 -19.63
C GLU A 199 14.74 3.61 -19.85
N ASP A 200 14.92 4.67 -20.66
CA ASP A 200 16.20 5.20 -21.08
C ASP A 200 16.28 6.74 -21.00
N ASP A 201 15.67 7.28 -19.92
CA ASP A 201 15.64 8.73 -19.62
C ASP A 201 15.04 9.57 -20.76
N GLY A 202 13.98 9.07 -21.40
CA GLY A 202 13.23 9.82 -22.42
C GLY A 202 13.78 9.75 -23.82
N LYS A 203 14.77 8.90 -24.10
CA LYS A 203 15.29 8.72 -25.46
C LYS A 203 14.33 7.95 -26.36
N THR A 204 13.67 6.93 -25.79
CA THR A 204 12.62 6.17 -26.47
C THR A 204 11.36 6.11 -25.61
N TRP A 205 10.21 6.15 -26.27
CA TRP A 205 8.90 6.11 -25.62
C TRP A 205 8.07 4.96 -26.15
N THR A 206 7.45 4.23 -25.23
CA THR A 206 6.53 3.14 -25.56
C THR A 206 5.14 3.52 -25.08
N MET A 207 4.18 3.57 -26.01
CA MET A 207 2.79 3.88 -25.68
C MET A 207 2.16 2.77 -24.85
N LEU A 208 1.40 3.17 -23.83
CA LEU A 208 0.53 2.28 -23.06
C LEU A 208 -0.88 2.34 -23.63
N PRO A 209 -1.58 1.19 -23.75
CA PRO A 209 -2.97 1.17 -24.20
C PRO A 209 -3.86 2.03 -23.30
N GLU A 210 -4.87 2.66 -23.90
CA GLU A 210 -5.93 3.36 -23.15
C GLU A 210 -6.65 2.36 -22.23
N GLY A 211 -6.97 2.77 -21.02
CA GLY A 211 -7.58 1.89 -20.02
C GLY A 211 -6.63 0.89 -19.36
N SER A 212 -5.31 1.02 -19.58
CA SER A 212 -4.32 0.19 -18.88
C SER A 212 -4.56 0.17 -17.37
N VAL A 213 -4.51 -1.01 -16.79
CA VAL A 213 -4.64 -1.21 -15.34
C VAL A 213 -3.29 -1.14 -14.66
N VAL A 214 -3.22 -0.41 -13.55
CA VAL A 214 -2.00 -0.26 -12.77
C VAL A 214 -2.22 -0.56 -11.29
N SER A 215 -1.18 -1.02 -10.63
CA SER A 215 -1.11 -1.13 -9.18
C SER A 215 -0.68 0.20 -8.56
N MET A 216 -1.39 0.60 -7.51
CA MET A 216 -0.98 1.62 -6.55
C MET A 216 -0.60 1.00 -5.20
N ASN A 217 -0.25 -0.28 -5.22
CA ASN A 217 0.18 -1.03 -4.03
C ASN A 217 -0.90 -1.23 -2.95
N MET A 218 -2.17 -1.38 -3.37
CA MET A 218 -3.25 -1.81 -2.49
C MET A 218 -3.52 -3.30 -2.71
N TRP A 219 -3.15 -4.12 -1.72
CA TRP A 219 -3.22 -5.58 -1.80
C TRP A 219 -4.02 -6.17 -0.65
N GLY A 220 -4.85 -7.16 -0.95
CA GLY A 220 -5.60 -7.92 0.05
C GLY A 220 -5.14 -9.38 0.11
N PHE A 221 -4.94 -9.87 1.33
CA PHE A 221 -4.40 -11.19 1.60
C PHE A 221 -5.21 -11.91 2.67
N SER A 222 -5.26 -13.24 2.60
CA SER A 222 -5.50 -14.07 3.78
C SER A 222 -4.21 -14.11 4.62
N ASN A 223 -4.30 -14.51 5.90
CA ASN A 223 -3.13 -14.61 6.76
C ASN A 223 -2.14 -15.72 6.33
N SER A 224 -2.48 -16.52 5.32
CA SER A 224 -1.57 -17.54 4.76
C SER A 224 -0.29 -16.94 4.15
N ILE A 225 -0.32 -15.66 3.71
CA ILE A 225 0.87 -14.97 3.19
C ILE A 225 1.95 -14.75 4.27
N LEU A 226 1.59 -14.82 5.55
CA LEU A 226 2.48 -14.64 6.70
C LEU A 226 3.06 -15.95 7.23
N LYS A 227 2.69 -17.10 6.65
CA LYS A 227 3.14 -18.43 7.06
C LYS A 227 4.22 -18.95 6.14
#